data_fdd47e7efc8d264d41daec29922ccf62
#
_entry.id   fdd47e7efc8d264d41daec29922ccf62
#
_cell.length_a   1.000
_cell.length_b   1.000
_cell.length_c   1.000
_cell.angle_alpha   90.00
_cell.angle_beta   90.00
_cell.angle_gamma   90.00
#
_symmetry.space_group_name_H-M   'P 1'
#
loop_
_entity.id
_entity.type
_entity.pdbx_description
1 polymer ?
#
loop_
_entity_poly.entity_id
_entity_poly.type
_entity_poly.pdbx_seq_one_letter_code
_entity_poly.pdbx_strand_id
1 'polypeptide(L)'
;MNLTKSFTKLEKSRVKLDVTIVQTEIADAYQNLLAKYAKSIQLPGFRKGKVPVSIIEKKFGEGLKAEVAGDVMEKALGEIFESATEFERPLPYSQPALDEAPDLDLTKDLVFSVTYDVFP
;
A
#
# COMPACT_ATOMS: atom_id res chain seq x y z
N MET A 1 1.50 -11.70 -3.94
CA MET A 1 0.50 -10.61 -4.07
C MET A 1 0.06 -10.47 -5.51
N ASN A 2 -1.24 -10.36 -5.74
CA ASN A 2 -1.78 -10.17 -7.10
C ASN A 2 -1.67 -8.70 -7.48
N LEU A 3 -0.75 -8.41 -8.40
CA LEU A 3 -0.52 -7.06 -8.90
C LEU A 3 -0.04 -7.09 -10.34
N THR A 4 -0.16 -5.96 -11.03
CA THR A 4 0.48 -5.73 -12.31
C THR A 4 1.45 -4.56 -12.19
N LYS A 5 2.52 -4.59 -12.98
CA LYS A 5 3.56 -3.58 -12.94
C LYS A 5 4.03 -3.21 -14.35
N SER A 6 4.47 -1.97 -14.53
CA SER A 6 5.03 -1.50 -15.78
C SER A 6 6.16 -0.52 -15.50
N PHE A 7 7.34 -0.77 -16.06
CA PHE A 7 8.51 0.10 -15.94
C PHE A 7 8.63 0.97 -17.18
N THR A 8 8.78 2.28 -17.00
CA THR A 8 9.01 3.23 -18.08
C THR A 8 10.33 3.94 -17.84
N LYS A 9 11.26 3.85 -18.79
CA LYS A 9 12.53 4.55 -18.73
C LYS A 9 12.33 6.05 -18.98
N LEU A 10 12.89 6.86 -18.10
CA LEU A 10 12.88 8.32 -18.22
C LEU A 10 14.30 8.80 -18.50
N GLU A 11 14.44 10.10 -18.79
CA GLU A 11 15.73 10.74 -18.97
C GLU A 11 16.54 10.73 -17.66
N LYS A 12 17.86 10.88 -17.79
CA LYS A 12 18.80 11.01 -16.67
C LYS A 12 18.83 9.77 -15.75
N SER A 13 18.76 8.59 -16.35
CA SER A 13 18.83 7.32 -15.61
C SER A 13 17.79 7.21 -14.52
N ARG A 14 16.56 7.55 -14.84
CA ARG A 14 15.41 7.38 -13.96
C ARG A 14 14.40 6.43 -14.56
N VAL A 15 13.59 5.85 -13.70
CA VAL A 15 12.52 4.93 -14.09
C VAL A 15 11.23 5.35 -13.38
N LYS A 16 10.13 5.31 -14.11
CA LYS A 16 8.79 5.40 -13.54
C LYS A 16 8.21 3.99 -13.48
N LEU A 17 7.81 3.56 -12.30
CA LEU A 17 7.16 2.28 -12.08
C LEU A 17 5.68 2.51 -11.79
N ASP A 18 4.83 1.99 -12.67
CA ASP A 18 3.38 2.00 -12.48
C ASP A 18 2.95 0.66 -11.90
N VAL A 19 2.17 0.70 -10.82
CA VAL A 19 1.72 -0.50 -10.12
C VAL A 19 0.21 -0.46 -9.94
N THR A 20 -0.44 -1.60 -10.21
CA THR A 20 -1.85 -1.81 -9.93
C THR A 20 -1.99 -3.03 -9.03
N ILE A 21 -2.53 -2.85 -7.83
CA ILE A 21 -2.77 -3.92 -6.88
C ILE A 21 -4.25 -4.31 -6.96
N VAL A 22 -4.50 -5.60 -7.14
CA VAL A 22 -5.86 -6.12 -7.33
C VAL A 22 -6.73 -5.84 -6.11
N GLN A 23 -7.99 -5.47 -6.33
CA GLN A 23 -8.95 -5.07 -5.30
C GLN A 23 -9.06 -6.09 -4.15
N THR A 24 -9.02 -7.38 -4.43
CA THR A 24 -9.12 -8.41 -3.39
C THR A 24 -7.96 -8.36 -2.39
N GLU A 25 -6.75 -8.01 -2.84
CA GLU A 25 -5.60 -7.83 -1.96
C GLU A 25 -5.83 -6.68 -0.98
N ILE A 26 -6.42 -5.58 -1.47
CA ILE A 26 -6.73 -4.41 -0.66
C ILE A 26 -7.83 -4.74 0.37
N ALA A 27 -8.89 -5.39 -0.08
CA ALA A 27 -10.00 -5.76 0.81
C ALA A 27 -9.55 -6.71 1.91
N ASP A 28 -8.74 -7.71 1.59
CA ASP A 28 -8.21 -8.66 2.56
C ASP A 28 -7.30 -7.98 3.57
N ALA A 29 -6.41 -7.10 3.12
CA ALA A 29 -5.52 -6.34 4.00
C ALA A 29 -6.31 -5.46 4.97
N TYR A 30 -7.35 -4.79 4.49
CA TYR A 30 -8.21 -3.97 5.32
C TYR A 30 -8.95 -4.81 6.38
N GLN A 31 -9.53 -5.93 5.97
CA GLN A 31 -10.25 -6.80 6.90
C GLN A 31 -9.32 -7.39 7.97
N ASN A 32 -8.10 -7.77 7.59
CA ASN A 32 -7.12 -8.28 8.54
C ASN A 32 -6.71 -7.22 9.56
N LEU A 33 -6.48 -5.98 9.12
CA LEU A 33 -6.13 -4.88 10.01
C LEU A 33 -7.29 -4.54 10.95
N LEU A 34 -8.50 -4.49 10.41
CA LEU A 34 -9.71 -4.22 11.18
C LEU A 34 -9.93 -5.27 12.28
N ALA A 35 -9.76 -6.55 11.95
CA ALA A 35 -9.85 -7.65 12.91
C ALA A 35 -8.80 -7.53 14.02
N LYS A 36 -7.58 -7.12 13.65
CA LYS A 36 -6.49 -6.91 14.61
C LYS A 36 -6.83 -5.77 15.58
N TYR A 37 -7.35 -4.67 15.08
CA TYR A 37 -7.79 -3.55 15.91
C TYR A 37 -8.94 -3.96 16.82
N ALA A 38 -9.91 -4.72 16.32
CA ALA A 38 -11.06 -5.15 17.08
C ALA A 38 -10.69 -5.96 18.32
N LYS A 39 -9.56 -6.67 18.29
CA LYS A 39 -9.07 -7.47 19.41
C LYS A 39 -8.40 -6.65 20.50
N SER A 40 -7.83 -5.50 20.15
CA SER A 40 -6.99 -4.71 21.06
C SER A 40 -7.59 -3.38 21.48
N ILE A 41 -8.55 -2.85 20.73
CA ILE A 41 -9.11 -1.53 21.00
C ILE A 41 -10.04 -1.54 22.20
N GLN A 42 -9.99 -0.47 23.00
CA GLN A 42 -10.89 -0.24 24.12
C GLN A 42 -11.48 1.16 23.99
N LEU A 43 -12.81 1.25 24.00
CA LEU A 43 -13.52 2.51 23.94
C LEU A 43 -14.49 2.63 25.12
N PRO A 44 -14.81 3.87 25.57
CA PRO A 44 -15.78 4.07 26.64
C PRO A 44 -17.11 3.38 26.33
N GLY A 45 -17.63 2.64 27.30
CA GLY A 45 -18.88 1.90 27.17
C GLY A 45 -18.73 0.49 26.60
N PHE A 46 -17.52 0.07 26.22
CA PHE A 46 -17.27 -1.27 25.67
C PHE A 46 -16.10 -1.94 26.37
N ARG A 47 -16.15 -3.25 26.47
CA ARG A 47 -15.02 -4.03 26.96
C ARG A 47 -13.96 -4.14 25.86
N LYS A 48 -12.71 -4.27 26.26
CA LYS A 48 -11.60 -4.51 25.32
C LYS A 48 -11.91 -5.73 24.44
N GLY A 49 -11.81 -5.57 23.15
CA GLY A 49 -12.08 -6.62 22.17
C GLY A 49 -13.57 -6.85 21.89
N LYS A 50 -14.47 -6.05 22.48
CA LYS A 50 -15.92 -6.17 22.29
C LYS A 50 -16.55 -4.96 21.61
N VAL A 51 -15.73 -4.08 21.06
CA VAL A 51 -16.23 -2.91 20.32
C VAL A 51 -16.78 -3.39 18.97
N PRO A 52 -18.01 -3.01 18.59
CA PRO A 52 -18.55 -3.39 17.29
C PRO A 52 -17.70 -2.84 16.13
N VAL A 53 -17.53 -3.64 15.10
CA VAL A 53 -16.73 -3.28 13.91
C VAL A 53 -17.24 -1.99 13.28
N SER A 54 -18.56 -1.80 13.22
CA SER A 54 -19.16 -0.58 12.64
C SER A 54 -18.73 0.69 13.37
N ILE A 55 -18.55 0.62 14.69
CA ILE A 55 -18.08 1.76 15.50
C ILE A 55 -16.61 2.03 15.23
N ILE A 56 -15.80 0.98 15.11
CA ILE A 56 -14.36 1.09 14.79
C ILE A 56 -14.20 1.75 13.42
N GLU A 57 -14.95 1.30 12.42
CA GLU A 57 -14.88 1.88 11.08
C GLU A 57 -15.31 3.33 11.06
N LYS A 58 -16.34 3.67 11.81
CA LYS A 58 -16.84 5.05 11.87
C LYS A 58 -15.82 6.00 12.48
N LYS A 59 -15.11 5.57 13.54
CA LYS A 59 -14.14 6.41 14.24
C LYS A 59 -12.77 6.42 13.60
N PHE A 60 -12.31 5.27 13.09
CA PHE A 60 -10.93 5.06 12.66
C PHE A 60 -10.79 4.62 11.21
N GLY A 61 -11.90 4.48 10.47
CA GLY A 61 -11.89 3.93 9.12
C GLY A 61 -10.94 4.63 8.16
N GLU A 62 -10.89 5.96 8.16
CA GLU A 62 -9.99 6.72 7.30
C GLU A 62 -8.53 6.47 7.64
N GLY A 63 -8.20 6.43 8.94
CA GLY A 63 -6.86 6.10 9.39
C GLY A 63 -6.45 4.67 9.04
N LEU A 64 -7.38 3.72 9.17
CA LEU A 64 -7.13 2.32 8.80
C LEU A 64 -6.90 2.17 7.30
N LYS A 65 -7.65 2.88 6.48
CA LYS A 65 -7.46 2.87 5.02
C LYS A 65 -6.10 3.43 4.63
N ALA A 66 -5.68 4.53 5.25
CA ALA A 66 -4.37 5.13 5.00
C ALA A 66 -3.25 4.16 5.38
N GLU A 67 -3.37 3.48 6.52
CA GLU A 67 -2.40 2.49 6.98
C GLU A 67 -2.32 1.30 6.01
N VAL A 68 -3.46 0.79 5.56
CA VAL A 68 -3.52 -0.31 4.59
C VAL A 68 -2.87 0.11 3.27
N ALA A 69 -3.18 1.30 2.77
CA ALA A 69 -2.59 1.79 1.52
C ALA A 69 -1.06 1.84 1.62
N GLY A 70 -0.52 2.39 2.70
CA GLY A 70 0.92 2.44 2.94
C GLY A 70 1.55 1.04 3.01
N ASP A 71 0.95 0.13 3.76
CA ASP A 71 1.45 -1.23 3.94
C ASP A 71 1.46 -2.03 2.63
N VAL A 72 0.37 -2.00 1.86
CA VAL A 72 0.31 -2.77 0.61
C VAL A 72 1.22 -2.18 -0.46
N MET A 73 1.36 -0.85 -0.52
CA MET A 73 2.32 -0.21 -1.44
C MET A 73 3.75 -0.62 -1.11
N GLU A 74 4.13 -0.58 0.16
CA GLU A 74 5.47 -0.98 0.60
C GLU A 74 5.76 -2.45 0.28
N LYS A 75 4.83 -3.35 0.58
CA LYS A 75 4.96 -4.78 0.27
C LYS A 75 5.04 -5.03 -1.23
N ALA A 76 4.21 -4.34 -2.02
CA ALA A 76 4.23 -4.47 -3.47
C ALA A 76 5.58 -4.05 -4.06
N LEU A 77 6.11 -2.91 -3.63
CA LEU A 77 7.41 -2.43 -4.08
C LEU A 77 8.52 -3.40 -3.68
N GLY A 78 8.48 -3.95 -2.46
CA GLY A 78 9.43 -4.94 -2.00
C GLY A 78 9.45 -6.19 -2.89
N GLU A 79 8.29 -6.74 -3.22
CA GLU A 79 8.19 -7.89 -4.12
C GLU A 79 8.67 -7.57 -5.53
N ILE A 80 8.30 -6.42 -6.07
CA ILE A 80 8.69 -6.02 -7.42
C ILE A 80 10.19 -5.85 -7.51
N PHE A 81 10.82 -5.15 -6.56
CA PHE A 81 12.25 -4.88 -6.59
C PHE A 81 13.08 -6.14 -6.30
N GLU A 82 12.55 -7.08 -5.54
CA GLU A 82 13.23 -8.35 -5.29
C GLU A 82 13.42 -9.17 -6.57
N SER A 83 12.45 -9.14 -7.47
CA SER A 83 12.49 -9.87 -8.74
C SER A 83 12.93 -9.02 -9.93
N ALA A 84 13.16 -7.72 -9.74
CA ALA A 84 13.53 -6.80 -10.83
C ALA A 84 14.97 -7.00 -11.27
N THR A 85 15.26 -6.58 -12.52
CA THR A 85 16.62 -6.56 -13.03
C THR A 85 17.44 -5.45 -12.38
N GLU A 86 18.77 -5.51 -12.53
CA GLU A 86 19.67 -4.47 -12.02
C GLU A 86 19.30 -3.08 -12.50
N PHE A 87 18.86 -2.95 -13.76
CA PHE A 87 18.51 -1.66 -14.37
C PHE A 87 17.09 -1.18 -14.00
N GLU A 88 16.31 -2.01 -13.33
CA GLU A 88 14.96 -1.69 -12.88
C GLU A 88 14.88 -1.44 -11.38
N ARG A 89 15.94 -1.77 -10.63
CA ARG A 89 16.00 -1.54 -9.18
C ARG A 89 16.47 -0.14 -8.87
N PRO A 90 15.91 0.50 -7.81
CA PRO A 90 16.45 1.78 -7.37
C PRO A 90 17.88 1.63 -6.89
N LEU A 91 18.69 2.66 -7.11
CA LEU A 91 20.03 2.74 -6.53
C LEU A 91 19.92 2.74 -5.00
N PRO A 92 20.97 2.22 -4.28
CA PRO A 92 20.90 2.10 -2.82
C PRO A 92 20.57 3.40 -2.09
N TYR A 93 20.98 4.54 -2.64
CA TYR A 93 20.73 5.86 -2.05
C TYR A 93 19.49 6.56 -2.61
N SER A 94 18.78 5.95 -3.57
CA SER A 94 17.60 6.54 -4.18
C SER A 94 16.36 6.10 -3.43
N GLN A 95 15.55 7.07 -3.01
CA GLN A 95 14.24 6.80 -2.41
C GLN A 95 13.18 6.89 -3.51
N PRO A 96 12.43 5.81 -3.78
CA PRO A 96 11.32 5.90 -4.72
C PRO A 96 10.33 6.97 -4.26
N ALA A 97 10.09 7.96 -5.12
CA ALA A 97 9.17 9.05 -4.83
C ALA A 97 7.80 8.75 -5.40
N LEU A 98 6.79 8.76 -4.55
CA LEU A 98 5.40 8.56 -4.94
C LEU A 98 4.93 9.79 -5.72
N ASP A 99 4.45 9.57 -6.96
CA ASP A 99 4.03 10.68 -7.82
C ASP A 99 2.78 11.37 -7.25
N GLU A 100 1.82 10.59 -6.82
CA GLU A 100 0.59 11.10 -6.21
C GLU A 100 0.09 10.07 -5.20
N ALA A 101 -0.28 10.54 -4.01
CA ALA A 101 -0.82 9.67 -2.98
C ALA A 101 -2.22 9.19 -3.39
N PRO A 102 -2.45 7.89 -3.58
CA PRO A 102 -3.76 7.39 -3.97
C PRO A 102 -4.72 7.39 -2.78
N ASP A 103 -6.00 7.66 -3.07
CA ASP A 103 -7.07 7.43 -2.11
C ASP A 103 -7.46 5.95 -2.18
N LEU A 104 -7.52 5.30 -1.03
CA LEU A 104 -7.91 3.90 -0.98
C LEU A 104 -9.43 3.76 -1.09
N ASP A 105 -9.86 3.11 -2.16
CA ASP A 105 -11.25 2.70 -2.34
C ASP A 105 -11.30 1.17 -2.28
N LEU A 106 -12.00 0.64 -1.28
CA LEU A 106 -12.06 -0.81 -1.04
C LEU A 106 -12.79 -1.59 -2.15
N THR A 107 -13.47 -0.89 -3.05
CA THR A 107 -14.22 -1.49 -4.16
C THR A 107 -13.45 -1.49 -5.48
N LYS A 108 -12.25 -0.92 -5.49
CA LYS A 108 -11.43 -0.75 -6.70
C LYS A 108 -10.01 -1.22 -6.49
N ASP A 109 -9.32 -1.49 -7.59
CA ASP A 109 -7.88 -1.75 -7.57
C ASP A 109 -7.14 -0.49 -7.11
N LEU A 110 -6.02 -0.68 -6.42
CA LEU A 110 -5.16 0.42 -6.00
C LEU A 110 -4.10 0.66 -7.07
N VAL A 111 -4.08 1.86 -7.64
CA VAL A 111 -3.13 2.26 -8.68
C VAL A 111 -2.22 3.36 -8.12
N PHE A 112 -0.92 3.16 -8.26
CA PHE A 112 0.05 4.17 -7.86
C PHE A 112 1.29 4.10 -8.74
N SER A 113 2.09 5.17 -8.73
CA SER A 113 3.34 5.27 -9.49
C SER A 113 4.45 5.84 -8.63
N VAL A 114 5.66 5.32 -8.81
CA VAL A 114 6.87 5.84 -8.16
C VAL A 114 7.94 6.11 -9.20
N THR A 115 8.79 7.10 -8.91
CA THR A 115 9.94 7.45 -9.76
C THR A 115 11.20 7.37 -8.93
N TYR A 116 12.27 6.81 -9.49
CA TYR A 116 13.53 6.61 -8.78
C TYR A 116 14.70 6.56 -9.75
N ASP A 117 15.92 6.71 -9.20
CA ASP A 117 17.16 6.64 -9.97
C ASP A 117 17.63 5.19 -10.12
N VAL A 118 18.16 4.87 -11.29
CA VAL A 118 18.71 3.55 -11.62
C VAL A 118 20.11 3.70 -12.19
N PHE A 119 20.81 2.59 -12.41
CA PHE A 119 22.09 2.60 -13.11
C PHE A 119 21.92 3.17 -14.51
N PRO A 120 22.86 4.03 -14.94
CA PRO A 120 22.84 4.57 -16.30
C PRO A 120 23.11 3.52 -17.37
#